data_e3bf2ed657cbd31aa60eacde32ac7dfd
#
_entry.id   e3bf2ed657cbd31aa60eacde32ac7dfd
#
_cell.length_a   1.000
_cell.length_b   1.000
_cell.length_c   1.000
_cell.angle_alpha   90.00
_cell.angle_beta   90.00
_cell.angle_gamma   90.00
#
_symmetry.space_group_name_H-M   'P 1'
#
loop_
_entity.id
_entity.type
_entity.pdbx_description
1 polymer ?
#
loop_
_entity_poly.entity_id
_entity_poly.type
_entity_poly.pdbx_seq_one_letter_code
_entity_poly.pdbx_strand_id
1 'polypeptide(L)'
;GQMQQGSTSGNNLDVNLTATDTPNPAPTPTATPVDDSEECYAQLHSFFTLWKNNAISQMVNLTAPSWRSSIKGGTDAVTQKLFGEVLTNRTPVSWDFTAITGTSNDIARMVTVRAVINKNNTLGESVYLWKVRMVKEDGVWYVDPATLQSNEQESTATPTNALATQPVLNTSHPDLLIYYNPEGGTYYHIDPNCESLNPKYRPLSGVIKWSQIEDDPYDKLEQCKRCGATQRKKKDNAN
;
A
#
# COMPACT_ATOMS: atom_id res chain seq x y z
N GLY A 1 93.67 -23.45 -28.35
CA GLY A 1 93.33 -24.85 -28.27
C GLY A 1 91.83 -24.95 -28.22
N GLN A 2 91.27 -25.33 -29.19
CA GLN A 2 90.56 -26.51 -29.69
C GLN A 2 89.64 -27.17 -28.66
N MET A 3 88.44 -27.44 -29.16
CA MET A 3 87.58 -28.63 -29.18
C MET A 3 86.36 -28.50 -28.31
N GLN A 4 85.24 -28.65 -28.80
CA GLN A 4 84.46 -29.65 -29.58
C GLN A 4 83.11 -29.88 -28.88
N GLN A 5 82.11 -29.69 -29.64
CA GLN A 5 80.85 -30.42 -29.80
C GLN A 5 80.27 -31.27 -28.65
N GLY A 6 79.04 -31.04 -28.44
CA GLY A 6 78.08 -31.94 -27.77
C GLY A 6 76.65 -31.51 -28.01
N SER A 7 76.13 -32.04 -29.15
CA SER A 7 74.69 -31.98 -29.48
C SER A 7 73.94 -32.94 -28.59
N THR A 8 72.92 -32.55 -27.89
CA THR A 8 71.86 -33.46 -27.47
C THR A 8 70.50 -32.75 -27.64
N SER A 9 69.78 -33.34 -28.57
CA SER A 9 68.36 -33.20 -28.79
C SER A 9 67.58 -33.44 -27.49
N GLY A 10 66.84 -32.50 -27.11
CA GLY A 10 65.87 -32.58 -25.99
C GLY A 10 64.50 -32.26 -26.49
N ASN A 11 63.63 -33.23 -26.49
CA ASN A 11 62.23 -33.18 -26.91
C ASN A 11 61.44 -32.04 -26.28
N ASN A 12 60.96 -31.20 -27.13
CA ASN A 12 59.82 -30.31 -26.78
C ASN A 12 58.57 -31.20 -26.65
N LEU A 13 58.15 -31.45 -25.45
CA LEU A 13 56.82 -31.89 -25.15
C LEU A 13 55.93 -30.63 -25.15
N ASP A 14 55.28 -30.39 -26.29
CA ASP A 14 54.14 -29.47 -26.35
C ASP A 14 53.05 -30.02 -25.42
N VAL A 15 52.99 -29.48 -24.24
CA VAL A 15 51.81 -29.65 -23.37
C VAL A 15 50.76 -28.69 -23.88
N ASN A 16 49.90 -29.19 -24.77
CA ASN A 16 48.70 -28.53 -25.18
C ASN A 16 47.74 -28.46 -23.96
N LEU A 17 47.83 -27.39 -23.19
CA LEU A 17 46.84 -27.05 -22.18
C LEU A 17 45.57 -26.67 -22.90
N THR A 18 44.71 -27.64 -23.14
CA THR A 18 43.31 -27.39 -23.47
C THR A 18 42.71 -26.55 -22.35
N ALA A 19 42.44 -25.31 -22.66
CA ALA A 19 41.64 -24.44 -21.79
C ALA A 19 40.30 -25.16 -21.54
N THR A 20 40.09 -25.57 -20.32
CA THR A 20 38.82 -26.12 -19.91
C THR A 20 37.85 -24.92 -19.92
N ASP A 21 36.96 -24.90 -20.89
CA ASP A 21 35.86 -23.96 -20.92
C ASP A 21 35.07 -24.08 -19.60
N THR A 22 35.28 -23.14 -18.71
CA THR A 22 34.45 -23.02 -17.54
C THR A 22 33.04 -22.68 -18.04
N PRO A 23 32.02 -23.52 -17.77
CA PRO A 23 30.69 -23.25 -18.24
C PRO A 23 30.24 -21.90 -17.69
N ASN A 24 29.91 -20.97 -18.60
CA ASN A 24 29.34 -19.69 -18.26
C ASN A 24 28.09 -19.92 -17.38
N PRO A 25 28.00 -19.37 -16.16
CA PRO A 25 26.82 -19.57 -15.33
C PRO A 25 25.60 -19.18 -16.12
N ALA A 26 24.61 -20.06 -16.15
CA ALA A 26 23.33 -19.80 -16.77
C ALA A 26 22.75 -18.47 -16.21
N PRO A 27 22.17 -17.62 -17.05
CA PRO A 27 21.58 -16.36 -16.56
C PRO A 27 20.54 -16.70 -15.48
N THR A 28 20.74 -16.15 -14.31
CA THR A 28 19.77 -16.25 -13.22
C THR A 28 18.45 -15.70 -13.75
N PRO A 29 17.33 -16.42 -13.64
CA PRO A 29 16.06 -15.94 -14.10
C PRO A 29 15.75 -14.62 -13.37
N THR A 30 15.68 -13.53 -14.12
CA THR A 30 15.25 -12.25 -13.61
C THR A 30 13.79 -12.43 -13.22
N ALA A 31 13.49 -12.30 -11.92
CA ALA A 31 12.12 -12.37 -11.45
C ALA A 31 11.28 -11.34 -12.22
N THR A 32 10.20 -11.80 -12.83
CA THR A 32 9.24 -10.92 -13.50
C THR A 32 8.75 -9.92 -12.46
N PRO A 33 8.81 -8.60 -12.72
CA PRO A 33 8.32 -7.61 -11.78
C PRO A 33 6.85 -7.92 -11.47
N VAL A 34 6.53 -8.13 -10.19
CA VAL A 34 5.15 -8.27 -9.75
C VAL A 34 4.48 -6.90 -9.88
N ASP A 35 3.34 -6.83 -10.55
CA ASP A 35 2.56 -5.60 -10.60
C ASP A 35 1.98 -5.31 -9.21
N ASP A 36 2.41 -4.25 -8.59
CA ASP A 36 1.97 -3.79 -7.27
C ASP A 36 0.89 -2.70 -7.31
N SER A 37 0.24 -2.51 -8.46
CA SER A 37 -0.86 -1.56 -8.62
C SER A 37 -1.98 -1.80 -7.61
N GLU A 38 -2.32 -3.06 -7.37
CA GLU A 38 -3.36 -3.43 -6.40
C GLU A 38 -3.01 -3.00 -4.99
N GLU A 39 -1.74 -3.08 -4.63
CA GLU A 39 -1.25 -2.61 -3.33
C GLU A 39 -1.44 -1.09 -3.18
N CYS A 40 -1.09 -0.31 -4.20
CA CYS A 40 -1.35 1.13 -4.22
C CYS A 40 -2.84 1.44 -4.08
N TYR A 41 -3.69 0.75 -4.82
CA TYR A 41 -5.14 0.92 -4.73
C TYR A 41 -5.68 0.55 -3.35
N ALA A 42 -5.21 -0.55 -2.76
CA ALA A 42 -5.62 -0.99 -1.43
C ALA A 42 -5.30 0.05 -0.36
N GLN A 43 -4.09 0.59 -0.40
CA GLN A 43 -3.66 1.65 0.51
C GLN A 43 -4.53 2.89 0.39
N LEU A 44 -4.75 3.33 -0.84
CA LEU A 44 -5.52 4.53 -1.09
C LEU A 44 -7.00 4.32 -0.76
N HIS A 45 -7.56 3.14 -1.04
CA HIS A 45 -8.91 2.79 -0.62
C HIS A 45 -9.07 2.83 0.90
N SER A 46 -8.12 2.26 1.63
CA SER A 46 -8.11 2.31 3.10
C SER A 46 -8.02 3.74 3.62
N PHE A 47 -7.18 4.57 3.00
CA PHE A 47 -7.04 5.98 3.34
C PHE A 47 -8.36 6.74 3.18
N PHE A 48 -9.05 6.61 2.05
CA PHE A 48 -10.35 7.23 1.80
C PHE A 48 -11.45 6.68 2.72
N THR A 49 -11.42 5.39 3.02
CA THR A 49 -12.39 4.77 3.95
C THR A 49 -12.22 5.33 5.38
N LEU A 50 -10.99 5.44 5.85
CA LEU A 50 -10.71 6.04 7.16
C LEU A 50 -11.12 7.52 7.19
N TRP A 51 -10.89 8.26 6.11
CA TRP A 51 -11.35 9.64 5.98
C TRP A 51 -12.87 9.73 6.04
N LYS A 52 -13.58 8.91 5.26
CA LYS A 52 -15.04 8.83 5.30
C LYS A 52 -15.58 8.59 6.71
N ASN A 53 -14.89 7.78 7.49
CA ASN A 53 -15.26 7.43 8.87
C ASN A 53 -14.70 8.40 9.92
N ASN A 54 -14.07 9.50 9.48
CA ASN A 54 -13.43 10.48 10.37
C ASN A 54 -12.36 9.90 11.31
N ALA A 55 -11.71 8.81 10.88
CA ALA A 55 -10.68 8.11 11.65
C ALA A 55 -9.28 8.66 11.36
N ILE A 56 -9.06 9.95 11.59
CA ILE A 56 -7.88 10.70 11.14
C ILE A 56 -6.58 10.16 11.74
N SER A 57 -6.58 9.83 13.01
CA SER A 57 -5.40 9.31 13.70
C SER A 57 -4.89 8.00 13.08
N GLN A 58 -5.80 7.23 12.49
CA GLN A 58 -5.45 5.98 11.79
C GLN A 58 -4.96 6.26 10.37
N MET A 59 -5.49 7.28 9.71
CA MET A 59 -5.00 7.71 8.39
C MET A 59 -3.52 8.07 8.44
N VAL A 60 -3.04 8.61 9.56
CA VAL A 60 -1.62 8.96 9.77
C VAL A 60 -0.71 7.75 9.50
N ASN A 61 -1.13 6.54 9.86
CA ASN A 61 -0.34 5.33 9.65
C ASN A 61 -0.21 4.94 8.16
N LEU A 62 -1.09 5.43 7.31
CA LEU A 62 -1.07 5.20 5.87
C LEU A 62 -0.32 6.28 5.09
N THR A 63 0.13 7.33 5.76
CA THR A 63 0.95 8.39 5.17
C THR A 63 2.43 8.02 5.16
N ALA A 64 3.18 8.58 4.22
CA ALA A 64 4.60 8.31 4.08
C ALA A 64 5.39 8.60 5.37
N PRO A 65 6.21 7.66 5.88
CA PRO A 65 7.06 7.87 7.05
C PRO A 65 7.95 9.11 6.93
N SER A 66 8.54 9.36 5.76
CA SER A 66 9.35 10.55 5.49
C SER A 66 8.55 11.85 5.62
N TRP A 67 7.29 11.85 5.15
CA TRP A 67 6.38 12.99 5.32
C TRP A 67 6.09 13.24 6.81
N ARG A 68 5.76 12.20 7.57
CA ARG A 68 5.51 12.31 9.01
C ARG A 68 6.71 12.85 9.77
N SER A 69 7.91 12.35 9.44
CA SER A 69 9.17 12.77 10.08
C SER A 69 9.54 14.23 9.77
N SER A 70 9.05 14.79 8.67
CA SER A 70 9.28 16.19 8.31
C SER A 70 8.50 17.17 9.19
N ILE A 71 7.50 16.69 9.93
CA ILE A 71 6.61 17.51 10.74
C ILE A 71 7.13 17.52 12.19
N LYS A 72 7.45 18.71 12.68
CA LYS A 72 7.87 18.90 14.07
C LYS A 72 6.66 18.93 14.99
N GLY A 73 6.79 18.36 16.19
CA GLY A 73 5.76 18.42 17.23
C GLY A 73 5.07 17.08 17.53
N GLY A 74 5.59 15.96 16.97
CA GLY A 74 5.11 14.61 17.27
C GLY A 74 3.79 14.25 16.61
N THR A 75 3.17 13.17 17.08
CA THR A 75 1.98 12.56 16.45
C THR A 75 0.79 13.50 16.36
N ASP A 76 0.56 14.33 17.37
CA ASP A 76 -0.56 15.29 17.37
C ASP A 76 -0.39 16.35 16.27
N ALA A 77 0.83 16.85 16.07
CA ALA A 77 1.11 17.81 15.01
C ALA A 77 0.93 17.19 13.62
N VAL A 78 1.32 15.92 13.44
CA VAL A 78 1.10 15.18 12.19
C VAL A 78 -0.39 15.01 11.92
N THR A 79 -1.16 14.63 12.93
CA THR A 79 -2.62 14.46 12.83
C THR A 79 -3.30 15.78 12.46
N GLN A 80 -2.91 16.88 13.10
CA GLN A 80 -3.45 18.21 12.81
C GLN A 80 -3.11 18.67 11.39
N LYS A 81 -1.88 18.41 10.95
CA LYS A 81 -1.46 18.75 9.58
C LYS A 81 -2.26 17.95 8.55
N LEU A 82 -2.42 16.65 8.76
CA LEU A 82 -3.25 15.80 7.89
C LEU A 82 -4.70 16.30 7.87
N PHE A 83 -5.26 16.62 9.02
CA PHE A 83 -6.60 17.20 9.13
C PHE A 83 -6.74 18.47 8.29
N GLY A 84 -5.81 19.41 8.42
CA GLY A 84 -5.83 20.68 7.70
C GLY A 84 -5.67 20.55 6.19
N GLU A 85 -4.86 19.61 5.73
CA GLU A 85 -4.59 19.43 4.31
C GLU A 85 -5.63 18.55 3.59
N VAL A 86 -6.17 17.57 4.26
CA VAL A 86 -7.05 16.59 3.62
C VAL A 86 -8.51 16.83 3.93
N LEU A 87 -8.84 17.01 5.19
CA LEU A 87 -10.23 17.04 5.60
C LEU A 87 -10.88 18.40 5.33
N THR A 88 -10.24 19.48 5.72
CA THR A 88 -10.74 20.85 5.49
C THR A 88 -12.27 20.97 5.43
N ASN A 89 -12.95 20.38 6.42
CA ASN A 89 -14.41 20.30 6.50
C ASN A 89 -15.07 19.59 5.32
N ARG A 90 -14.44 18.51 4.84
CA ARG A 90 -14.92 17.67 3.74
C ARG A 90 -14.89 16.20 4.13
N THR A 91 -15.78 15.41 3.54
CA THR A 91 -15.86 13.97 3.76
C THR A 91 -16.15 13.25 2.44
N PRO A 92 -15.37 12.24 2.05
CA PRO A 92 -15.67 11.46 0.87
C PRO A 92 -16.93 10.61 1.08
N VAL A 93 -17.80 10.60 0.07
CA VAL A 93 -19.00 9.77 0.02
C VAL A 93 -18.72 8.48 -0.74
N SER A 94 -18.09 8.64 -1.90
CA SER A 94 -17.67 7.54 -2.78
C SER A 94 -16.47 7.96 -3.61
N TRP A 95 -15.72 6.99 -4.12
CA TRP A 95 -14.53 7.24 -4.94
C TRP A 95 -14.27 6.09 -5.88
N ASP A 96 -13.53 6.39 -6.94
CA ASP A 96 -13.12 5.44 -7.95
C ASP A 96 -11.69 5.76 -8.41
N PHE A 97 -10.91 4.73 -8.70
CA PHE A 97 -9.56 4.85 -9.23
C PHE A 97 -9.60 4.62 -10.74
N THR A 98 -9.23 5.63 -11.51
CA THR A 98 -9.39 5.61 -12.97
C THR A 98 -8.10 5.29 -13.70
N ALA A 99 -6.96 5.55 -13.09
CA ALA A 99 -5.64 5.28 -13.68
C ALA A 99 -4.55 5.23 -12.60
N ILE A 100 -3.47 4.54 -12.91
CA ILE A 100 -2.23 4.57 -12.17
C ILE A 100 -1.07 4.71 -13.16
N THR A 101 -0.09 5.56 -12.87
CA THR A 101 1.14 5.73 -13.64
C THR A 101 2.33 5.14 -12.92
N GLY A 102 3.44 4.99 -13.63
CA GLY A 102 4.65 4.37 -13.09
C GLY A 102 4.58 2.84 -13.11
N THR A 103 5.60 2.23 -12.56
CA THR A 103 5.78 0.77 -12.48
C THR A 103 6.11 0.33 -11.06
N SER A 104 6.11 -0.96 -10.82
CA SER A 104 6.50 -1.55 -9.53
C SER A 104 7.95 -1.29 -9.12
N ASN A 105 8.81 -0.93 -10.07
CA ASN A 105 10.21 -0.58 -9.80
C ASN A 105 10.39 0.89 -9.36
N ASP A 106 9.36 1.70 -9.51
CA ASP A 106 9.41 3.10 -9.14
C ASP A 106 9.22 3.26 -7.62
N ILE A 107 9.85 4.29 -7.06
CA ILE A 107 9.66 4.67 -5.66
C ILE A 107 8.42 5.55 -5.47
N ALA A 108 7.78 5.98 -6.55
CA ALA A 108 6.56 6.77 -6.52
C ALA A 108 5.68 6.43 -7.73
N ARG A 109 4.38 6.41 -7.51
CA ARG A 109 3.35 6.23 -8.53
C ARG A 109 2.24 7.27 -8.33
N MET A 110 1.56 7.63 -9.40
CA MET A 110 0.42 8.55 -9.32
C MET A 110 -0.86 7.79 -9.59
N VAL A 111 -1.81 7.86 -8.66
CA VAL A 111 -3.15 7.29 -8.82
C VAL A 111 -4.14 8.41 -9.12
N THR A 112 -4.87 8.30 -10.20
CA THR A 112 -5.96 9.22 -10.52
C THR A 112 -7.22 8.76 -9.81
N VAL A 113 -7.77 9.63 -8.98
CA VAL A 113 -8.98 9.39 -8.18
C VAL A 113 -10.07 10.36 -8.61
N ARG A 114 -11.26 9.81 -8.85
CA ARG A 114 -12.49 10.58 -8.94
C ARG A 114 -13.31 10.29 -7.69
N ALA A 115 -13.67 11.32 -6.94
CA ALA A 115 -14.41 11.15 -5.70
C ALA A 115 -15.61 12.10 -5.62
N VAL A 116 -16.68 11.64 -5.01
CA VAL A 116 -17.78 12.49 -4.57
C VAL A 116 -17.49 12.91 -3.14
N ILE A 117 -17.40 14.19 -2.91
CA ILE A 117 -17.04 14.79 -1.63
C ILE A 117 -18.21 15.61 -1.10
N ASN A 118 -18.61 15.32 0.13
CA ASN A 118 -19.51 16.20 0.90
C ASN A 118 -18.67 17.26 1.60
N LYS A 119 -18.94 18.50 1.33
CA LYS A 119 -18.22 19.64 1.94
C LYS A 119 -18.59 19.87 3.41
N ASN A 120 -19.47 19.05 3.98
CA ASN A 120 -19.94 19.15 5.38
C ASN A 120 -20.50 20.54 5.76
N ASN A 121 -20.99 21.24 4.77
CA ASN A 121 -21.64 22.55 4.91
C ASN A 121 -22.87 22.59 4.00
N THR A 122 -23.48 23.77 3.84
CA THR A 122 -24.68 23.96 3.02
C THR A 122 -24.47 23.81 1.51
N LEU A 123 -23.23 23.62 1.04
CA LEU A 123 -22.91 23.50 -0.39
C LEU A 123 -23.11 22.10 -0.98
N GLY A 124 -23.36 21.09 -0.12
CA GLY A 124 -23.64 19.73 -0.55
C GLY A 124 -22.43 18.99 -1.14
N GLU A 125 -22.70 18.09 -2.09
CA GLU A 125 -21.71 17.23 -2.70
C GLU A 125 -21.12 17.85 -3.97
N SER A 126 -19.82 17.60 -4.18
CA SER A 126 -19.11 17.95 -5.40
C SER A 126 -18.22 16.80 -5.86
N VAL A 127 -17.92 16.75 -7.15
CA VAL A 127 -16.99 15.78 -7.71
C VAL A 127 -15.60 16.38 -7.77
N TYR A 128 -14.63 15.69 -7.16
CA TYR A 128 -13.23 16.05 -7.20
C TYR A 128 -12.43 15.06 -8.03
N LEU A 129 -11.42 15.57 -8.72
CA LEU A 129 -10.40 14.78 -9.40
C LEU A 129 -9.07 15.06 -8.73
N TRP A 130 -8.36 13.99 -8.34
CA TRP A 130 -7.03 14.07 -7.76
C TRP A 130 -6.05 13.18 -8.51
N LYS A 131 -4.81 13.61 -8.52
CA LYS A 131 -3.67 12.76 -8.79
C LYS A 131 -2.92 12.57 -7.48
N VAL A 132 -3.18 11.46 -6.82
CA VAL A 132 -2.59 11.15 -5.52
C VAL A 132 -1.26 10.47 -5.73
N ARG A 133 -0.22 11.05 -5.16
CA ARG A 133 1.11 10.45 -5.18
C ARG A 133 1.19 9.36 -4.11
N MET A 134 1.51 8.14 -4.55
CA MET A 134 1.88 7.04 -3.68
C MET A 134 3.40 6.94 -3.66
N VAL A 135 4.00 6.72 -2.50
CA VAL A 135 5.45 6.56 -2.34
C VAL A 135 5.78 5.22 -1.69
N LYS A 136 6.85 4.59 -2.14
CA LYS A 136 7.33 3.32 -1.58
C LYS A 136 8.50 3.62 -0.64
N GLU A 137 8.34 3.27 0.63
CA GLU A 137 9.38 3.35 1.64
C GLU A 137 9.52 1.97 2.31
N ASP A 138 10.74 1.46 2.40
CA ASP A 138 11.03 0.12 2.94
C ASP A 138 10.17 -1.00 2.32
N GLY A 139 9.93 -0.91 1.01
CA GLY A 139 9.13 -1.88 0.27
C GLY A 139 7.61 -1.76 0.44
N VAL A 140 7.13 -0.76 1.15
CA VAL A 140 5.71 -0.55 1.45
C VAL A 140 5.21 0.74 0.82
N TRP A 141 4.01 0.68 0.21
CA TRP A 141 3.37 1.83 -0.38
C TRP A 141 2.61 2.66 0.65
N TYR A 142 2.79 3.97 0.59
CA TYR A 142 2.13 4.96 1.44
C TYR A 142 1.53 6.09 0.62
N VAL A 143 0.54 6.75 1.18
CA VAL A 143 -0.01 7.99 0.61
C VAL A 143 0.90 9.17 0.96
N ASP A 144 1.23 10.00 -0.04
CA ASP A 144 1.86 11.29 0.19
C ASP A 144 0.79 12.39 0.25
N PRO A 145 0.38 12.84 1.44
CA PRO A 145 -0.71 13.81 1.57
C PRO A 145 -0.35 15.21 1.10
N ALA A 146 0.93 15.54 0.97
CA ALA A 146 1.39 16.84 0.51
C ALA A 146 0.93 17.16 -0.93
N THR A 147 0.63 16.12 -1.73
CA THR A 147 0.19 16.28 -3.11
C THR A 147 -1.31 16.40 -3.29
N LEU A 148 -2.11 16.12 -2.25
CA LEU A 148 -3.57 16.09 -2.36
C LEU A 148 -4.14 17.47 -2.69
N GLN A 149 -3.72 18.52 -2.00
CA GLN A 149 -4.20 19.87 -2.28
C GLN A 149 -3.70 20.41 -3.62
N SER A 150 -2.44 20.21 -3.94
CA SER A 150 -1.83 20.75 -5.17
C SER A 150 -2.37 20.13 -6.45
N ASN A 151 -2.90 18.93 -6.37
CA ASN A 151 -3.43 18.17 -7.50
C ASN A 151 -4.96 18.05 -7.47
N GLU A 152 -5.63 18.79 -6.60
CA GLU A 152 -7.07 18.77 -6.48
C GLU A 152 -7.72 19.65 -7.56
N GLN A 153 -8.71 19.08 -8.22
CA GLN A 153 -9.53 19.80 -9.20
C GLN A 153 -11.00 19.46 -8.97
N GLU A 154 -11.79 20.46 -8.61
CA GLU A 154 -13.23 20.29 -8.53
C GLU A 154 -13.84 20.18 -9.93
N SER A 155 -14.63 19.13 -10.16
CA SER A 155 -15.35 18.92 -11.41
C SER A 155 -16.70 19.61 -11.35
N THR A 156 -17.13 20.20 -12.48
CA THR A 156 -18.48 20.72 -12.66
C THR A 156 -19.51 19.63 -12.99
N ALA A 157 -19.06 18.36 -13.14
CA ALA A 157 -19.96 17.26 -13.39
C ALA A 157 -20.89 17.01 -12.20
N THR A 158 -22.17 16.72 -12.49
CA THR A 158 -23.14 16.34 -11.46
C THR A 158 -22.72 15.02 -10.82
N PRO A 159 -22.72 14.91 -9.49
CA PRO A 159 -22.44 13.65 -8.81
C PRO A 159 -23.49 12.62 -9.24
N THR A 160 -23.05 11.52 -9.82
CA THR A 160 -23.90 10.37 -10.09
C THR A 160 -23.67 9.31 -9.03
N ASN A 161 -24.72 8.73 -8.48
CA ASN A 161 -24.64 7.65 -7.49
C ASN A 161 -24.01 6.36 -8.03
N ALA A 162 -23.65 6.35 -9.32
CA ALA A 162 -23.06 5.21 -10.02
C ALA A 162 -21.52 5.32 -10.06
N LEU A 163 -20.88 5.74 -8.97
CA LEU A 163 -19.47 5.41 -8.82
C LEU A 163 -19.38 3.91 -8.63
N ALA A 164 -18.75 3.32 -9.63
CA ALA A 164 -18.64 1.88 -9.77
C ALA A 164 -18.18 1.20 -8.49
N THR A 165 -18.60 -0.02 -8.34
CA THR A 165 -18.14 -0.94 -7.31
C THR A 165 -16.63 -0.81 -7.17
N GLN A 166 -16.17 -0.36 -6.02
CA GLN A 166 -14.75 -0.31 -5.68
C GLN A 166 -14.13 -1.68 -5.96
N PRO A 167 -12.98 -1.76 -6.62
CA PRO A 167 -12.31 -3.04 -6.75
C PRO A 167 -12.12 -3.63 -5.36
N VAL A 168 -12.51 -4.89 -5.17
CA VAL A 168 -12.27 -5.61 -3.93
C VAL A 168 -10.78 -5.92 -3.88
N LEU A 169 -10.04 -5.09 -3.16
CA LEU A 169 -8.61 -5.21 -3.03
C LEU A 169 -8.28 -6.24 -1.96
N ASN A 170 -7.57 -7.28 -2.36
CA ASN A 170 -7.19 -8.38 -1.49
C ASN A 170 -5.91 -8.09 -0.70
N THR A 171 -5.22 -7.01 -1.03
CA THR A 171 -3.98 -6.60 -0.39
C THR A 171 -4.23 -5.37 0.45
N SER A 172 -3.58 -5.32 1.60
CA SER A 172 -3.67 -4.24 2.55
C SER A 172 -2.29 -3.93 3.10
N HIS A 173 -2.12 -2.71 3.56
CA HIS A 173 -0.90 -2.30 4.23
C HIS A 173 -0.65 -3.19 5.46
N PRO A 174 0.55 -3.81 5.62
CA PRO A 174 0.82 -4.72 6.74
C PRO A 174 0.66 -4.06 8.11
N ASP A 175 0.90 -2.75 8.20
CA ASP A 175 0.75 -1.96 9.43
C ASP A 175 -0.63 -1.33 9.62
N LEU A 176 -1.59 -1.55 8.72
CA LEU A 176 -2.96 -1.09 8.90
C LEU A 176 -3.53 -1.64 10.20
N LEU A 177 -4.06 -0.76 11.04
CA LEU A 177 -4.67 -1.17 12.30
C LEU A 177 -6.07 -1.74 12.06
N ILE A 178 -6.29 -2.90 12.63
CA ILE A 178 -7.56 -3.62 12.62
C ILE A 178 -8.09 -3.69 14.03
N TYR A 179 -9.37 -3.46 14.19
CA TYR A 179 -10.05 -3.43 15.47
C TYR A 179 -10.98 -4.61 15.63
N TYR A 180 -11.05 -5.16 16.84
CA TYR A 180 -11.93 -6.27 17.16
C TYR A 180 -12.37 -6.18 18.63
N ASN A 181 -13.40 -6.94 18.99
CA ASN A 181 -13.82 -7.07 20.38
C ASN A 181 -13.10 -8.26 21.04
N PRO A 182 -12.18 -8.04 21.99
CA PRO A 182 -11.47 -9.13 22.67
C PRO A 182 -12.33 -9.93 23.63
N GLU A 183 -13.49 -9.40 24.05
CA GLU A 183 -14.44 -10.08 24.94
C GLU A 183 -15.37 -11.04 24.19
N GLY A 184 -15.21 -11.18 22.90
CA GLY A 184 -16.03 -12.02 22.03
C GLY A 184 -16.68 -11.20 20.93
N GLY A 185 -16.36 -11.52 19.72
CA GLY A 185 -16.87 -10.88 18.52
C GLY A 185 -16.44 -11.68 17.31
N THR A 186 -17.30 -11.67 16.28
CA THR A 186 -17.04 -12.43 15.07
C THR A 186 -16.26 -11.61 14.05
N TYR A 187 -16.31 -10.28 14.14
CA TYR A 187 -15.86 -9.41 13.08
C TYR A 187 -14.64 -8.58 13.45
N TYR A 188 -13.75 -8.38 12.47
CA TYR A 188 -12.76 -7.33 12.52
C TYR A 188 -13.21 -6.10 11.74
N HIS A 189 -12.76 -4.94 12.16
CA HIS A 189 -13.15 -3.63 11.66
C HIS A 189 -11.92 -2.78 11.36
N ILE A 190 -12.04 -1.82 10.45
CA ILE A 190 -11.06 -0.74 10.31
C ILE A 190 -11.45 0.53 11.07
N ASP A 191 -12.67 0.59 11.56
CA ASP A 191 -13.20 1.67 12.39
C ASP A 191 -13.61 1.13 13.76
N PRO A 192 -12.94 1.56 14.86
CA PRO A 192 -13.29 1.12 16.21
C PRO A 192 -14.69 1.57 16.66
N ASN A 193 -15.24 2.60 15.99
CA ASN A 193 -16.57 3.15 16.25
C ASN A 193 -17.61 2.72 15.21
N CYS A 194 -17.34 1.68 14.44
CA CYS A 194 -18.20 1.22 13.36
C CYS A 194 -19.68 1.19 13.77
N GLU A 195 -20.55 1.71 12.91
CA GLU A 195 -21.99 1.79 13.16
C GLU A 195 -22.67 0.43 13.38
N SER A 196 -22.09 -0.65 12.84
CA SER A 196 -22.60 -2.00 13.03
C SER A 196 -22.39 -2.56 14.45
N LEU A 197 -21.55 -1.90 15.24
CA LEU A 197 -21.28 -2.31 16.61
C LEU A 197 -22.38 -1.84 17.56
N ASN A 198 -22.67 -2.69 18.55
CA ASN A 198 -23.44 -2.21 19.69
C ASN A 198 -22.70 -1.06 20.37
N PRO A 199 -23.39 0.06 20.66
CA PRO A 199 -22.76 1.22 21.33
C PRO A 199 -21.98 0.89 22.62
N LYS A 200 -22.40 -0.16 23.33
CA LYS A 200 -21.73 -0.66 24.53
C LYS A 200 -20.26 -1.02 24.29
N TYR A 201 -19.92 -1.46 23.07
CA TYR A 201 -18.57 -1.92 22.73
C TYR A 201 -17.78 -0.89 21.90
N ARG A 202 -18.27 0.33 21.82
CA ARG A 202 -17.57 1.42 21.13
C ARG A 202 -16.80 2.31 22.11
N PRO A 203 -15.58 2.65 21.82
CA PRO A 203 -14.73 2.12 20.75
C PRO A 203 -14.24 0.69 21.06
N LEU A 204 -14.01 -0.12 20.00
CA LEU A 204 -13.40 -1.43 20.15
C LEU A 204 -12.02 -1.30 20.78
N SER A 205 -11.71 -2.15 21.76
CA SER A 205 -10.47 -2.12 22.53
C SER A 205 -9.38 -3.03 21.98
N GLY A 206 -9.74 -4.08 21.26
CA GLY A 206 -8.78 -4.97 20.61
C GLY A 206 -8.19 -4.32 19.36
N VAL A 207 -6.87 -4.30 19.24
CA VAL A 207 -6.14 -3.72 18.12
C VAL A 207 -5.04 -4.65 17.69
N ILE A 208 -4.96 -4.94 16.39
CA ILE A 208 -3.87 -5.69 15.77
C ILE A 208 -3.45 -5.00 14.47
N LYS A 209 -2.28 -5.36 13.96
CA LYS A 209 -1.89 -4.99 12.60
C LYS A 209 -2.50 -5.96 11.59
N TRP A 210 -2.77 -5.49 10.37
CA TRP A 210 -3.26 -6.35 9.30
C TRP A 210 -2.37 -7.57 9.07
N SER A 211 -1.05 -7.40 9.18
CA SER A 211 -0.08 -8.51 9.08
C SER A 211 -0.34 -9.67 10.05
N GLN A 212 -1.06 -9.42 11.13
CA GLN A 212 -1.36 -10.40 12.18
C GLN A 212 -2.73 -11.07 12.01
N ILE A 213 -3.53 -10.68 10.99
CA ILE A 213 -4.91 -11.16 10.86
C ILE A 213 -5.02 -12.66 10.60
N GLU A 214 -3.98 -13.28 10.07
CA GLU A 214 -3.92 -14.72 9.83
C GLU A 214 -3.34 -15.52 11.00
N ASP A 215 -2.90 -14.84 12.06
CA ASP A 215 -2.37 -15.48 13.26
C ASP A 215 -3.52 -15.94 14.19
N ASP A 216 -3.37 -17.07 14.89
CA ASP A 216 -4.31 -17.49 15.94
C ASP A 216 -4.24 -16.50 17.12
N PRO A 217 -5.34 -16.01 17.65
CA PRO A 217 -6.75 -16.39 17.40
C PRO A 217 -7.48 -15.53 16.36
N TYR A 218 -6.80 -14.58 15.69
CA TYR A 218 -7.42 -13.58 14.82
C TYR A 218 -7.85 -14.16 13.47
N ASP A 219 -7.29 -15.29 13.07
CA ASP A 219 -7.63 -16.01 11.85
C ASP A 219 -9.10 -16.46 11.76
N LYS A 220 -9.81 -16.45 12.91
CA LYS A 220 -11.23 -16.78 13.03
C LYS A 220 -12.15 -15.57 12.84
N LEU A 221 -11.59 -14.35 12.87
CA LEU A 221 -12.39 -13.15 12.70
C LEU A 221 -12.84 -12.99 11.24
N GLU A 222 -14.07 -12.56 11.05
CA GLU A 222 -14.67 -12.27 9.75
C GLU A 222 -14.60 -10.78 9.42
N GLN A 223 -14.66 -10.47 8.16
CA GLN A 223 -14.67 -9.09 7.67
C GLN A 223 -15.97 -8.37 8.01
N CYS A 224 -15.89 -7.21 8.69
CA CYS A 224 -17.02 -6.29 8.73
C CYS A 224 -17.19 -5.59 7.39
N LYS A 225 -18.33 -5.83 6.72
CA LYS A 225 -18.66 -5.22 5.44
C LYS A 225 -19.14 -3.76 5.60
N ARG A 226 -19.51 -3.34 6.80
CA ARG A 226 -20.10 -2.01 7.03
C ARG A 226 -19.08 -0.90 7.04
N CYS A 227 -17.92 -1.11 7.68
CA CYS A 227 -16.86 -0.10 7.75
C CYS A 227 -15.82 -0.20 6.63
N GLY A 228 -16.04 -1.06 5.64
CA GLY A 228 -15.09 -1.24 4.53
C GLY A 228 -13.78 -1.92 4.95
N ALA A 229 -13.82 -2.76 5.99
CA ALA A 229 -12.65 -3.53 6.40
C ALA A 229 -12.09 -4.35 5.23
N THR A 230 -10.77 -4.44 5.17
CA THR A 230 -10.06 -5.14 4.10
C THR A 230 -10.47 -6.60 4.03
N GLN A 231 -10.68 -7.10 2.82
CA GLN A 231 -11.02 -8.50 2.60
C GLN A 231 -9.77 -9.37 2.71
N ARG A 232 -9.87 -10.49 3.40
CA ARG A 232 -8.83 -11.52 3.40
C ARG A 232 -8.70 -12.18 2.02
N LYS A 233 -7.51 -12.61 1.69
CA LYS A 233 -7.30 -13.55 0.58
C LYS A 233 -8.07 -14.82 0.88
N LYS A 234 -8.84 -15.32 -0.09
CA LYS A 234 -9.41 -16.66 0.02
C LYS A 234 -8.25 -17.65 0.19
N LYS A 235 -8.29 -18.46 1.25
CA LYS A 235 -7.43 -19.64 1.29
C LYS A 235 -7.87 -20.52 0.12
N ASP A 236 -7.01 -20.67 -0.88
CA ASP A 236 -7.20 -21.72 -1.88
C ASP A 236 -7.20 -23.02 -1.10
N ASN A 237 -8.36 -23.66 -1.02
CA ASN A 237 -8.46 -25.01 -0.53
C ASN A 237 -7.68 -25.88 -1.52
N ALA A 238 -6.42 -26.14 -1.21
CA ALA A 238 -5.68 -27.20 -1.86
C ALA A 238 -6.40 -28.51 -1.54
N ASN A 239 -7.06 -29.04 -2.58
CA ASN A 239 -7.71 -30.33 -2.57
C ASN A 239 -6.67 -31.41 -2.90
#